data_ec46a68356dd74fb0d53486396d1a2b9
#
_entry.id   ec46a68356dd74fb0d53486396d1a2b9
#
_cell.length_a   1.000
_cell.length_b   1.000
_cell.length_c   1.000
_cell.angle_alpha   90.00
_cell.angle_beta   90.00
_cell.angle_gamma   90.00
#
_symmetry.space_group_name_H-M   'P 1'
#
loop_
_entity.id
_entity.type
_entity.pdbx_description
1 polymer ?
#
loop_
_entity_poly.entity_id
_entity_poly.type
_entity_poly.pdbx_seq_one_letter_code
_entity_poly.pdbx_strand_id
1 'polypeptide(L)'
;VALLITLAGADGAQGADGRPSPLRKPAITDTVRANIYADNTFSLYVNGELVAVDSIAFIPHNVISVDILPAYPMTIAVMAKDNADPKTGMEYANTNIGDAGFILKFGDGTVTNGSWKAKCFSHGPANGDTRNPRVENSPIPENWFAADFDDGSWGRAREYSEADVDPKQPYFDADFTGAKFIWTDDLKLDNTVIFRKTVTAAPDGKQRPDFRGLNDVVPEGPPKGGGRRPRGTPAPDRRPQR
;
A
#
# COMPACT_ATOMS: atom_id res chain seq x y z
N VAL A 1 18.61 16.73 39.34
CA VAL A 1 17.51 15.91 38.82
C VAL A 1 18.08 15.14 37.65
N ALA A 2 18.37 13.86 37.81
CA ALA A 2 18.89 12.97 36.78
C ALA A 2 17.71 12.38 36.00
N LEU A 3 17.69 12.63 34.68
CA LEU A 3 16.70 12.08 33.76
C LEU A 3 17.18 10.68 33.34
N LEU A 4 16.49 9.65 33.81
CA LEU A 4 16.72 8.26 33.41
C LEU A 4 15.99 8.06 32.06
N ILE A 5 16.74 7.92 30.97
CA ILE A 5 16.21 7.50 29.69
C ILE A 5 16.23 5.96 29.70
N THR A 6 15.07 5.33 29.87
CA THR A 6 14.90 3.90 29.62
C THR A 6 14.78 3.67 28.12
N LEU A 7 15.81 3.09 27.52
CA LEU A 7 15.69 2.46 26.19
C LEU A 7 14.74 1.26 26.32
N ALA A 8 13.59 1.35 25.67
CA ALA A 8 12.75 0.17 25.43
C ALA A 8 13.46 -0.71 24.40
N GLY A 9 14.00 -1.84 24.87
CA GLY A 9 14.55 -2.87 24.00
C GLY A 9 13.44 -3.48 23.14
N ALA A 10 13.73 -3.73 21.88
CA ALA A 10 12.89 -4.51 20.99
C ALA A 10 12.80 -5.95 21.56
N ASP A 11 11.64 -6.32 22.13
CA ASP A 11 11.34 -7.69 22.53
C ASP A 11 11.20 -8.55 21.26
N GLY A 12 12.31 -9.17 20.85
CA GLY A 12 12.26 -10.27 19.90
C GLY A 12 11.43 -11.42 20.52
N ALA A 13 10.52 -11.99 19.74
CA ALA A 13 9.69 -13.10 20.15
C ALA A 13 10.55 -14.23 20.73
N GLN A 14 10.53 -14.40 22.06
CA GLN A 14 11.23 -15.48 22.75
C GLN A 14 10.41 -16.77 22.64
N GLY A 15 11.04 -17.84 22.15
CA GLY A 15 10.48 -19.18 22.27
C GLY A 15 10.33 -19.59 23.74
N ALA A 16 9.47 -20.57 24.01
CA ALA A 16 9.15 -21.06 25.35
C ALA A 16 10.36 -21.52 26.19
N ASP A 17 11.55 -21.66 25.57
CA ASP A 17 12.82 -22.07 26.19
C ASP A 17 13.84 -20.94 26.29
N GLY A 18 13.44 -19.67 26.04
CA GLY A 18 14.30 -18.50 26.15
C GLY A 18 15.37 -18.38 25.03
N ARG A 19 15.35 -19.28 24.05
CA ARG A 19 16.22 -19.19 22.87
C ARG A 19 15.57 -18.34 21.79
N PRO A 20 16.34 -17.53 21.03
CA PRO A 20 15.78 -16.85 19.85
C PRO A 20 15.16 -17.89 18.92
N SER A 21 13.90 -17.70 18.55
CA SER A 21 13.29 -18.55 17.52
C SER A 21 14.12 -18.47 16.24
N PRO A 22 14.43 -19.60 15.60
CA PRO A 22 15.15 -19.56 14.33
C PRO A 22 14.37 -18.72 13.34
N LEU A 23 15.04 -17.81 12.63
CA LEU A 23 14.44 -16.99 11.57
C LEU A 23 13.81 -17.95 10.54
N ARG A 24 12.49 -17.95 10.43
CA ARG A 24 11.79 -18.71 9.41
C ARG A 24 11.42 -17.81 8.23
N LYS A 25 11.38 -18.38 7.06
CA LYS A 25 10.87 -17.65 5.89
C LYS A 25 9.37 -17.43 6.03
N PRO A 26 8.85 -16.26 5.60
CA PRO A 26 7.42 -16.04 5.50
C PRO A 26 6.76 -17.09 4.59
N ALA A 27 5.53 -17.46 4.91
CA ALA A 27 4.68 -18.32 4.11
C ALA A 27 3.40 -17.57 3.73
N ILE A 28 2.68 -18.06 2.72
CA ILE A 28 1.39 -17.44 2.31
C ILE A 28 0.36 -17.40 3.46
N THR A 29 0.45 -18.34 4.39
CA THR A 29 -0.40 -18.37 5.58
C THR A 29 -0.11 -17.24 6.58
N ASP A 30 1.02 -16.56 6.45
CA ASP A 30 1.37 -15.41 7.28
C ASP A 30 0.86 -14.09 6.69
N THR A 31 0.41 -14.12 5.45
CA THR A 31 -0.05 -12.92 4.75
C THR A 31 -1.51 -12.59 5.08
N VAL A 32 -1.85 -11.34 4.83
CA VAL A 32 -3.22 -10.83 4.81
C VAL A 32 -3.50 -10.30 3.42
N ARG A 33 -4.58 -10.76 2.81
CA ARG A 33 -5.01 -10.27 1.51
C ARG A 33 -5.70 -8.94 1.64
N ALA A 34 -5.33 -7.98 0.81
CA ALA A 34 -6.05 -6.73 0.61
C ALA A 34 -6.75 -6.75 -0.75
N ASN A 35 -8.01 -6.35 -0.79
CA ASN A 35 -8.74 -5.98 -1.99
C ASN A 35 -8.86 -4.47 -2.03
N ILE A 36 -8.54 -3.87 -3.16
CA ILE A 36 -8.49 -2.42 -3.36
C ILE A 36 -9.16 -2.07 -4.68
N TYR A 37 -10.02 -1.05 -4.64
CA TYR A 37 -10.61 -0.44 -5.82
C TYR A 37 -10.53 1.08 -5.69
N ALA A 38 -10.20 1.76 -6.75
CA ALA A 38 -10.27 3.21 -6.87
C ALA A 38 -10.86 3.59 -8.22
N ASP A 39 -11.58 4.66 -8.24
CA ASP A 39 -11.96 5.36 -9.45
C ASP A 39 -11.10 6.63 -9.53
N ASN A 40 -10.00 6.64 -10.31
CA ASN A 40 -9.54 5.60 -11.26
C ASN A 40 -8.29 4.85 -10.79
N THR A 41 -7.30 5.52 -10.20
CA THR A 41 -5.95 4.97 -9.93
C THR A 41 -5.55 5.13 -8.48
N PHE A 42 -4.64 4.28 -8.00
CA PHE A 42 -4.07 4.44 -6.66
C PHE A 42 -2.63 3.96 -6.56
N SER A 43 -1.95 4.41 -5.50
CA SER A 43 -0.76 3.77 -4.97
C SER A 43 -0.94 3.50 -3.47
N LEU A 44 -0.69 2.26 -3.04
CA LEU A 44 -0.84 1.79 -1.66
C LEU A 44 0.52 1.54 -1.03
N TYR A 45 0.73 2.13 0.13
CA TYR A 45 1.88 1.91 1.00
C TYR A 45 1.44 1.31 2.33
N VAL A 46 2.23 0.38 2.83
CA VAL A 46 2.05 -0.20 4.16
C VAL A 46 3.37 -0.07 4.92
N ASN A 47 3.34 0.58 6.09
CA ASN A 47 4.52 0.89 6.90
C ASN A 47 5.66 1.58 6.12
N GLY A 48 5.31 2.43 5.17
CA GLY A 48 6.24 3.18 4.33
C GLY A 48 6.69 2.46 3.06
N GLU A 49 6.35 1.18 2.88
CA GLU A 49 6.74 0.38 1.71
C GLU A 49 5.61 0.35 0.67
N LEU A 50 5.95 0.58 -0.61
CA LEU A 50 5.01 0.46 -1.72
C LEU A 50 4.64 -1.01 -1.93
N VAL A 51 3.36 -1.35 -1.79
CA VAL A 51 2.87 -2.74 -1.88
C VAL A 51 1.94 -3.00 -3.05
N ALA A 52 1.24 -1.98 -3.55
CA ALA A 52 0.39 -2.13 -4.72
C ALA A 52 0.21 -0.80 -5.48
N VAL A 53 0.05 -0.89 -6.77
CA VAL A 53 -0.28 0.23 -7.67
C VAL A 53 -1.34 -0.23 -8.65
N ASP A 54 -2.42 0.53 -8.81
CA ASP A 54 -3.22 0.52 -10.01
C ASP A 54 -2.85 1.74 -10.84
N SER A 55 -2.21 1.50 -11.97
CA SER A 55 -1.75 2.55 -12.88
C SER A 55 -2.68 2.75 -14.09
N ILE A 56 -3.81 2.04 -14.14
CA ILE A 56 -4.76 2.17 -15.25
C ILE A 56 -5.69 3.34 -14.96
N ALA A 57 -5.42 4.44 -15.65
CA ALA A 57 -6.15 5.70 -15.49
C ALA A 57 -7.46 5.76 -16.28
N PHE A 58 -7.90 4.66 -16.88
CA PHE A 58 -9.07 4.61 -17.75
C PHE A 58 -9.76 3.24 -17.70
N ILE A 59 -10.95 3.12 -18.25
CA ILE A 59 -11.69 1.85 -18.36
C ILE A 59 -10.85 0.79 -19.10
N PRO A 60 -10.78 -0.46 -18.61
CA PRO A 60 -11.56 -0.98 -17.49
C PRO A 60 -10.98 -0.61 -16.12
N HIS A 61 -11.86 -0.31 -15.16
CA HIS A 61 -11.49 -0.20 -13.76
C HIS A 61 -11.04 -1.57 -13.22
N ASN A 62 -10.13 -1.58 -12.26
CA ASN A 62 -9.58 -2.81 -11.72
C ASN A 62 -9.87 -2.94 -10.23
N VAL A 63 -9.98 -4.20 -9.78
CA VAL A 63 -9.72 -4.56 -8.39
C VAL A 63 -8.33 -5.16 -8.31
N ILE A 64 -7.47 -4.56 -7.52
CA ILE A 64 -6.16 -5.11 -7.21
C ILE A 64 -6.28 -5.93 -5.92
N SER A 65 -5.83 -7.18 -5.97
CA SER A 65 -5.68 -8.02 -4.79
C SER A 65 -4.21 -8.30 -4.54
N VAL A 66 -3.74 -7.99 -3.32
CA VAL A 66 -2.35 -8.20 -2.92
C VAL A 66 -2.28 -8.89 -1.57
N ASP A 67 -1.35 -9.84 -1.43
CA ASP A 67 -1.05 -10.49 -0.15
C ASP A 67 0.14 -9.80 0.49
N ILE A 68 -0.06 -9.23 1.68
CA ILE A 68 0.98 -8.51 2.43
C ILE A 68 1.35 -9.27 3.70
N LEU A 69 2.58 -9.08 4.18
CA LEU A 69 3.00 -9.48 5.52
C LEU A 69 2.67 -8.33 6.49
N PRO A 70 1.60 -8.45 7.30
CA PRO A 70 1.24 -7.36 8.19
C PRO A 70 2.20 -7.25 9.37
N ALA A 71 2.53 -6.04 9.77
CA ALA A 71 3.28 -5.76 10.99
C ALA A 71 2.61 -4.59 11.72
N TYR A 72 2.15 -4.86 12.95
CA TYR A 72 1.43 -3.88 13.77
C TYR A 72 2.36 -3.18 14.77
N PRO A 73 2.17 -1.88 15.05
CA PRO A 73 1.23 -0.98 14.41
C PRO A 73 1.44 -0.92 12.89
N MET A 74 0.34 -0.98 12.12
CA MET A 74 0.35 -0.95 10.66
C MET A 74 -0.16 0.41 10.19
N THR A 75 0.71 1.19 9.56
CA THR A 75 0.34 2.44 8.91
C THR A 75 0.03 2.16 7.44
N ILE A 76 -1.18 2.48 7.03
CA ILE A 76 -1.66 2.38 5.66
C ILE A 76 -1.74 3.79 5.10
N ALA A 77 -1.11 4.02 3.95
CA ALA A 77 -1.16 5.29 3.25
C ALA A 77 -1.49 5.05 1.77
N VAL A 78 -2.47 5.76 1.26
CA VAL A 78 -2.96 5.60 -0.11
C VAL A 78 -3.06 6.95 -0.77
N MET A 79 -2.49 7.09 -1.96
CA MET A 79 -2.84 8.18 -2.87
C MET A 79 -3.81 7.61 -3.90
N ALA A 80 -5.02 8.13 -3.92
CA ALA A 80 -6.01 7.82 -4.94
C ALA A 80 -6.23 9.04 -5.85
N LYS A 81 -6.43 8.79 -7.12
CA LYS A 81 -6.59 9.83 -8.14
C LYS A 81 -7.72 9.49 -9.07
N ASP A 82 -8.51 10.49 -9.32
CA ASP A 82 -9.40 10.57 -10.46
C ASP A 82 -8.61 10.87 -11.75
N ASN A 83 -9.10 10.42 -12.91
CA ASN A 83 -8.46 10.59 -14.22
C ASN A 83 -8.65 12.00 -14.79
N ALA A 84 -8.56 13.01 -13.98
CA ALA A 84 -8.74 14.40 -14.41
C ALA A 84 -7.46 14.98 -15.04
N ASP A 85 -7.64 15.80 -16.05
CA ASP A 85 -6.56 16.60 -16.63
C ASP A 85 -5.98 17.53 -15.55
N PRO A 86 -4.67 17.49 -15.29
CA PRO A 86 -4.05 18.25 -14.21
C PRO A 86 -4.08 19.78 -14.40
N LYS A 87 -4.48 20.26 -15.58
CA LYS A 87 -4.62 21.69 -15.87
C LYS A 87 -6.04 22.20 -15.72
N THR A 88 -7.01 21.34 -15.92
CA THR A 88 -8.43 21.71 -15.96
C THR A 88 -9.23 21.05 -14.83
N GLY A 89 -8.79 19.93 -14.29
CA GLY A 89 -9.55 19.13 -13.34
C GLY A 89 -10.77 18.45 -13.99
N MET A 90 -10.78 18.30 -15.31
CA MET A 90 -11.87 17.68 -16.04
C MET A 90 -11.39 16.40 -16.71
N GLU A 91 -12.31 15.48 -16.94
CA GLU A 91 -12.09 14.21 -17.63
C GLU A 91 -12.50 14.24 -19.11
N TYR A 92 -12.20 13.14 -19.82
CA TYR A 92 -12.65 12.85 -21.20
C TYR A 92 -12.43 14.03 -22.14
N ALA A 93 -11.19 14.48 -22.27
CA ALA A 93 -10.82 15.63 -23.08
C ALA A 93 -11.58 16.93 -22.71
N ASN A 94 -11.77 17.15 -21.41
CA ASN A 94 -12.45 18.32 -20.83
C ASN A 94 -13.97 18.38 -21.13
N THR A 95 -14.63 17.23 -21.20
CA THR A 95 -16.08 17.18 -21.41
C THR A 95 -16.86 16.89 -20.12
N ASN A 96 -16.24 16.26 -19.13
CA ASN A 96 -16.90 15.83 -17.90
C ASN A 96 -16.17 16.34 -16.65
N ILE A 97 -16.94 16.53 -15.60
CA ILE A 97 -16.42 16.62 -14.23
C ILE A 97 -16.27 15.18 -13.71
N GLY A 98 -15.27 14.92 -12.87
CA GLY A 98 -14.94 13.61 -12.35
C GLY A 98 -15.99 12.96 -11.44
N ASP A 99 -15.76 11.71 -11.08
CA ASP A 99 -16.63 10.85 -10.26
C ASP A 99 -15.84 9.86 -9.38
N ALA A 100 -14.97 10.39 -8.57
CA ALA A 100 -13.98 9.65 -7.77
C ALA A 100 -14.58 8.69 -6.71
N GLY A 101 -13.74 7.79 -6.19
CA GLY A 101 -14.08 6.89 -5.10
C GLY A 101 -12.95 5.94 -4.76
N PHE A 102 -12.82 5.61 -3.48
CA PHE A 102 -11.81 4.67 -3.01
C PHE A 102 -12.39 3.72 -1.96
N ILE A 103 -12.12 2.42 -2.08
CA ILE A 103 -12.50 1.40 -1.11
C ILE A 103 -11.38 0.36 -0.95
N LEU A 104 -11.15 -0.07 0.29
CA LEU A 104 -10.16 -1.06 0.63
C LEU A 104 -10.65 -1.95 1.76
N LYS A 105 -10.34 -3.26 1.64
CA LYS A 105 -10.57 -4.24 2.70
C LYS A 105 -9.37 -5.17 2.80
N PHE A 106 -8.85 -5.31 4.02
CA PHE A 106 -7.90 -6.38 4.37
C PHE A 106 -8.63 -7.58 5.01
N GLY A 107 -8.09 -8.76 4.81
CA GLY A 107 -8.63 -10.00 5.37
C GLY A 107 -8.49 -10.13 6.90
N ASP A 108 -7.80 -9.20 7.57
CA ASP A 108 -7.73 -9.09 9.02
C ASP A 108 -8.91 -8.29 9.63
N GLY A 109 -9.79 -7.76 8.76
CA GLY A 109 -10.92 -6.91 9.16
C GLY A 109 -10.62 -5.41 9.12
N THR A 110 -9.43 -4.98 8.72
CA THR A 110 -9.16 -3.57 8.42
C THR A 110 -9.91 -3.14 7.17
N VAL A 111 -10.70 -2.06 7.29
CA VAL A 111 -11.56 -1.57 6.19
C VAL A 111 -11.53 -0.06 6.10
N THR A 112 -11.84 0.47 4.92
CA THR A 112 -12.11 1.90 4.73
C THR A 112 -13.42 2.30 5.39
N ASN A 113 -13.40 3.43 6.07
CA ASN A 113 -14.56 4.09 6.68
C ASN A 113 -14.19 5.54 7.08
N GLY A 114 -15.13 6.30 7.64
CA GLY A 114 -14.92 7.69 8.05
C GLY A 114 -13.90 7.91 9.18
N SER A 115 -13.28 6.85 9.73
CA SER A 115 -12.19 7.00 10.71
C SER A 115 -10.81 7.23 10.08
N TRP A 116 -10.67 7.07 8.77
CA TRP A 116 -9.45 7.37 8.04
C TRP A 116 -9.19 8.87 7.99
N LYS A 117 -7.93 9.27 7.97
CA LYS A 117 -7.53 10.62 7.61
C LYS A 117 -7.57 10.79 6.10
N ALA A 118 -7.95 11.99 5.63
CA ALA A 118 -8.01 12.33 4.21
C ALA A 118 -7.59 13.77 3.99
N LYS A 119 -6.92 14.03 2.87
CA LYS A 119 -6.59 15.39 2.42
C LYS A 119 -6.56 15.44 0.90
N CYS A 120 -7.27 16.41 0.32
CA CYS A 120 -7.20 16.75 -1.10
C CYS A 120 -5.93 17.54 -1.41
N PHE A 121 -5.30 17.23 -2.53
CA PHE A 121 -4.11 17.91 -3.04
C PHE A 121 -4.30 18.49 -4.45
N SER A 122 -5.36 18.09 -5.15
CA SER A 122 -5.73 18.66 -6.45
C SER A 122 -7.24 18.74 -6.53
N HIS A 123 -7.76 19.96 -6.65
CA HIS A 123 -9.20 20.28 -6.71
C HIS A 123 -9.50 21.06 -7.99
N GLY A 124 -10.46 20.62 -8.76
CA GLY A 124 -10.88 21.30 -9.99
C GLY A 124 -11.88 20.51 -10.82
N PRO A 125 -12.58 21.19 -11.73
CA PRO A 125 -12.48 22.63 -11.99
C PRO A 125 -13.02 23.48 -10.83
N ALA A 126 -12.24 24.48 -10.41
CA ALA A 126 -12.61 25.34 -9.28
C ALA A 126 -14.02 25.93 -9.45
N ASN A 127 -14.83 25.82 -8.40
CA ASN A 127 -16.25 26.20 -8.39
C ASN A 127 -17.12 25.49 -9.44
N GLY A 128 -16.66 24.36 -10.02
CA GLY A 128 -17.37 23.65 -11.09
C GLY A 128 -17.43 24.44 -12.41
N ASP A 129 -16.57 25.43 -12.61
CA ASP A 129 -16.55 26.24 -13.84
C ASP A 129 -15.91 25.50 -14.99
N THR A 130 -16.72 24.76 -15.74
CA THR A 130 -16.29 24.00 -16.93
C THR A 130 -15.99 24.86 -18.17
N ARG A 131 -16.37 26.15 -18.15
CA ARG A 131 -16.12 27.06 -19.30
C ARG A 131 -14.75 27.71 -19.20
N ASN A 132 -14.27 27.92 -18.00
CA ASN A 132 -12.94 28.46 -17.72
C ASN A 132 -12.29 27.65 -16.59
N PRO A 133 -12.02 26.36 -16.83
CA PRO A 133 -11.60 25.45 -15.78
C PRO A 133 -10.24 25.84 -15.22
N ARG A 134 -10.13 25.81 -13.90
CA ARG A 134 -8.89 26.04 -13.15
C ARG A 134 -8.76 24.99 -12.09
N VAL A 135 -7.52 24.61 -11.78
CA VAL A 135 -7.19 23.64 -10.74
C VAL A 135 -6.49 24.33 -9.59
N GLU A 136 -6.88 24.00 -8.39
CA GLU A 136 -6.23 24.38 -7.14
C GLU A 136 -5.36 23.22 -6.67
N ASN A 137 -4.05 23.38 -6.71
CA ASN A 137 -3.10 22.36 -6.32
C ASN A 137 -2.39 22.76 -5.02
N SER A 138 -2.22 21.77 -4.14
CA SER A 138 -1.36 21.88 -2.96
C SER A 138 -0.12 20.99 -3.13
N PRO A 139 1.06 21.40 -2.61
CA PRO A 139 2.24 20.55 -2.65
C PRO A 139 1.98 19.24 -1.84
N ILE A 140 2.28 18.10 -2.45
CA ILE A 140 2.26 16.82 -1.76
C ILE A 140 3.58 16.67 -1.00
N PRO A 141 3.56 16.41 0.33
CA PRO A 141 4.78 16.15 1.09
C PRO A 141 5.52 14.93 0.54
N GLU A 142 6.84 14.98 0.40
CA GLU A 142 7.63 13.87 -0.15
C GLU A 142 7.48 12.55 0.64
N ASN A 143 7.33 12.67 1.97
CA ASN A 143 7.24 11.52 2.88
C ASN A 143 5.81 11.20 3.35
N TRP A 144 4.78 11.60 2.63
CA TRP A 144 3.37 11.41 3.01
C TRP A 144 3.01 9.96 3.34
N PHE A 145 3.75 8.99 2.81
CA PHE A 145 3.53 7.55 3.00
C PHE A 145 4.32 6.97 4.20
N ALA A 146 5.24 7.72 4.78
CA ALA A 146 6.06 7.25 5.89
C ALA A 146 5.22 6.92 7.13
N ALA A 147 5.63 5.92 7.90
CA ALA A 147 4.89 5.47 9.07
C ALA A 147 4.81 6.55 10.17
N ASP A 148 5.84 7.40 10.27
CA ASP A 148 5.98 8.49 11.24
C ASP A 148 5.54 9.86 10.71
N PHE A 149 4.95 9.92 9.51
CA PHE A 149 4.43 11.18 8.95
C PHE A 149 3.31 11.74 9.84
N ASP A 150 3.41 13.04 10.17
CA ASP A 150 2.38 13.74 10.95
C ASP A 150 1.19 14.14 10.07
N ASP A 151 0.11 13.39 10.19
CA ASP A 151 -1.18 13.67 9.57
C ASP A 151 -2.20 14.31 10.54
N GLY A 152 -1.74 14.81 11.68
CA GLY A 152 -2.60 15.35 12.75
C GLY A 152 -3.54 16.46 12.27
N SER A 153 -3.08 17.31 11.35
CA SER A 153 -3.85 18.43 10.78
C SER A 153 -4.84 18.00 9.66
N TRP A 154 -4.80 16.74 9.20
CA TRP A 154 -5.69 16.28 8.12
C TRP A 154 -7.10 16.03 8.63
N GLY A 155 -8.07 16.28 7.76
CA GLY A 155 -9.47 15.97 7.99
C GLY A 155 -9.73 14.46 8.08
N ARG A 156 -11.00 14.12 8.28
CA ARG A 156 -11.45 12.73 8.15
C ARG A 156 -12.06 12.49 6.78
N ALA A 157 -11.91 11.26 6.31
CA ALA A 157 -12.60 10.82 5.12
C ALA A 157 -14.13 10.87 5.32
N ARG A 158 -14.83 11.23 4.27
CA ARG A 158 -16.28 11.11 4.18
C ARG A 158 -16.64 9.76 3.56
N GLU A 159 -17.69 9.14 4.09
CA GLU A 159 -18.25 7.90 3.55
C GLU A 159 -19.26 8.20 2.46
N TYR A 160 -19.27 7.35 1.42
CA TYR A 160 -20.19 7.41 0.30
C TYR A 160 -20.81 6.05 0.05
N SER A 161 -21.99 6.06 -0.53
CA SER A 161 -22.68 4.82 -0.95
C SER A 161 -22.18 4.35 -2.32
N GLU A 162 -22.45 3.08 -2.65
CA GLU A 162 -22.23 2.57 -4.01
C GLU A 162 -22.98 3.38 -5.07
N ALA A 163 -24.17 3.90 -4.73
CA ALA A 163 -24.94 4.73 -5.64
C ALA A 163 -24.32 6.12 -5.90
N ASP A 164 -23.54 6.65 -4.94
CA ASP A 164 -22.84 7.92 -5.12
C ASP A 164 -21.61 7.77 -6.01
N VAL A 165 -20.90 6.61 -5.93
CA VAL A 165 -19.65 6.33 -6.63
C VAL A 165 -19.91 5.63 -7.98
N ASP A 166 -21.02 4.88 -8.11
CA ASP A 166 -21.39 4.09 -9.29
C ASP A 166 -20.25 3.16 -9.76
N PRO A 167 -19.69 2.29 -8.87
CA PRO A 167 -18.52 1.49 -9.19
C PRO A 167 -18.80 0.53 -10.35
N LYS A 168 -17.76 0.25 -11.14
CA LYS A 168 -17.87 -0.63 -12.30
C LYS A 168 -17.32 -2.03 -11.99
N GLN A 169 -17.62 -3.00 -12.85
CA GLN A 169 -16.94 -4.28 -12.81
C GLN A 169 -15.41 -4.06 -12.93
N PRO A 170 -14.57 -4.78 -12.17
CA PRO A 170 -14.86 -5.99 -11.37
C PRO A 170 -15.16 -5.74 -9.87
N TYR A 171 -15.53 -4.54 -9.44
CA TYR A 171 -15.85 -4.25 -8.04
C TYR A 171 -16.82 -5.29 -7.43
N PHE A 172 -17.90 -5.61 -8.15
CA PHE A 172 -18.95 -6.51 -7.67
C PHE A 172 -18.52 -7.98 -7.55
N ASP A 173 -17.36 -8.34 -8.10
CA ASP A 173 -16.80 -9.68 -8.02
C ASP A 173 -15.84 -9.86 -6.83
N ALA A 174 -15.56 -8.80 -6.11
CA ALA A 174 -14.61 -8.78 -5.00
C ALA A 174 -15.29 -8.62 -3.64
N ASP A 175 -14.63 -9.10 -2.58
CA ASP A 175 -15.14 -8.98 -1.22
C ASP A 175 -14.72 -7.64 -0.59
N PHE A 176 -15.68 -6.72 -0.48
CA PHE A 176 -15.57 -5.46 0.25
C PHE A 176 -16.52 -5.40 1.44
N THR A 177 -17.05 -6.54 1.91
CA THR A 177 -17.99 -6.60 3.04
C THR A 177 -17.46 -5.85 4.26
N GLY A 178 -18.26 -4.88 4.75
CA GLY A 178 -17.92 -4.04 5.90
C GLY A 178 -17.11 -2.79 5.58
N ALA A 179 -16.50 -2.70 4.40
CA ALA A 179 -15.85 -1.47 3.93
C ALA A 179 -16.87 -0.45 3.41
N LYS A 180 -16.49 0.81 3.40
CA LYS A 180 -17.24 1.92 2.80
C LYS A 180 -16.38 2.59 1.75
N PHE A 181 -16.99 3.07 0.68
CA PHE A 181 -16.34 4.04 -0.17
C PHE A 181 -16.03 5.28 0.64
N ILE A 182 -14.83 5.79 0.47
CA ILE A 182 -14.38 7.02 1.13
C ILE A 182 -13.78 7.98 0.11
N TRP A 183 -13.92 9.27 0.38
CA TRP A 183 -13.27 10.37 -0.31
C TRP A 183 -13.15 11.56 0.64
N THR A 184 -12.83 12.73 0.11
CA THR A 184 -12.99 14.01 0.79
C THR A 184 -14.44 14.51 0.65
N ASP A 185 -14.71 15.78 0.93
CA ASP A 185 -16.10 16.29 0.92
C ASP A 185 -16.69 16.40 -0.49
N ASP A 186 -15.88 16.39 -1.53
CA ASP A 186 -16.30 16.54 -2.92
C ASP A 186 -15.81 15.40 -3.81
N LEU A 187 -16.72 14.46 -4.16
CA LEU A 187 -16.42 13.33 -5.06
C LEU A 187 -16.08 13.75 -6.49
N LYS A 188 -16.48 14.96 -6.90
CA LYS A 188 -16.44 15.37 -8.30
C LYS A 188 -15.29 16.31 -8.63
N LEU A 189 -14.85 17.08 -7.65
CA LEU A 189 -13.85 18.12 -7.87
C LEU A 189 -12.51 17.82 -7.19
N ASP A 190 -12.49 16.91 -6.20
CA ASP A 190 -11.26 16.51 -5.52
C ASP A 190 -10.58 15.38 -6.28
N ASN A 191 -9.60 15.70 -7.14
CA ASN A 191 -9.02 14.78 -8.12
C ASN A 191 -7.78 14.02 -7.62
N THR A 192 -7.17 14.45 -6.53
CA THR A 192 -6.05 13.73 -5.89
C THR A 192 -6.21 13.81 -4.40
N VAL A 193 -6.45 12.66 -3.79
CA VAL A 193 -6.65 12.55 -2.34
C VAL A 193 -5.65 11.57 -1.75
N ILE A 194 -5.06 11.94 -0.61
CA ILE A 194 -4.26 11.02 0.17
C ILE A 194 -5.04 10.63 1.42
N PHE A 195 -5.11 9.32 1.63
CA PHE A 195 -5.73 8.69 2.79
C PHE A 195 -4.67 8.09 3.70
N ARG A 196 -4.89 8.14 5.01
CA ARG A 196 -4.01 7.50 5.99
C ARG A 196 -4.79 6.85 7.12
N LYS A 197 -4.27 5.73 7.60
CA LYS A 197 -4.83 5.00 8.75
C LYS A 197 -3.72 4.25 9.48
N THR A 198 -3.65 4.40 10.79
CA THR A 198 -2.83 3.52 11.64
C THR A 198 -3.75 2.52 12.34
N VAL A 199 -3.42 1.25 12.21
CA VAL A 199 -4.08 0.10 12.85
C VAL A 199 -3.12 -0.42 13.91
N THR A 200 -3.48 -0.26 15.18
CA THR A 200 -2.57 -0.57 16.31
C THR A 200 -2.39 -2.07 16.55
N ALA A 201 -3.41 -2.86 16.23
CA ALA A 201 -3.41 -4.31 16.36
C ALA A 201 -4.36 -4.92 15.32
N ALA A 202 -4.16 -6.19 14.98
CA ALA A 202 -5.02 -6.90 14.05
C ALA A 202 -6.48 -6.89 14.51
N PRO A 203 -7.45 -6.38 13.73
CA PRO A 203 -8.87 -6.32 14.13
C PRO A 203 -9.48 -7.70 14.38
N ASP A 204 -9.00 -8.74 13.70
CA ASP A 204 -9.44 -10.13 13.89
C ASP A 204 -8.88 -10.79 15.16
N GLY A 205 -8.06 -10.08 15.93
CA GLY A 205 -7.45 -10.55 17.17
C GLY A 205 -6.37 -11.62 16.99
N LYS A 206 -6.02 -11.99 15.77
CA LYS A 206 -4.99 -13.01 15.51
C LYS A 206 -3.60 -12.43 15.69
N GLN A 207 -2.77 -13.15 16.41
CA GLN A 207 -1.34 -12.86 16.47
C GLN A 207 -0.68 -13.36 15.17
N ARG A 208 0.13 -12.48 14.56
CA ARG A 208 0.91 -12.81 13.38
C ARG A 208 2.38 -12.53 13.63
N PRO A 209 3.31 -13.34 13.08
CA PRO A 209 4.72 -13.05 13.17
C PRO A 209 5.04 -11.70 12.56
N ASP A 210 5.92 -10.94 13.19
CA ASP A 210 6.47 -9.73 12.65
C ASP A 210 7.72 -10.07 11.83
N PHE A 211 7.67 -9.78 10.53
CA PHE A 211 8.75 -10.02 9.61
C PHE A 211 9.51 -8.75 9.21
N ARG A 212 9.25 -7.62 9.89
CA ARG A 212 10.07 -6.42 9.71
C ARG A 212 11.53 -6.74 10.04
N GLY A 213 12.47 -6.18 9.26
CA GLY A 213 13.90 -6.46 9.44
C GLY A 213 14.39 -7.74 8.76
N LEU A 214 13.55 -8.57 8.13
CA LEU A 214 14.05 -9.68 7.30
C LEU A 214 14.95 -9.21 6.16
N ASN A 215 14.72 -8.01 5.65
CA ASN A 215 15.55 -7.41 4.60
C ASN A 215 16.88 -6.88 5.14
N ASP A 216 17.02 -6.72 6.47
CA ASP A 216 18.24 -6.29 7.14
C ASP A 216 19.23 -7.45 7.35
N VAL A 217 18.78 -8.68 7.12
CA VAL A 217 19.66 -9.86 7.14
C VAL A 217 20.53 -9.81 5.89
N VAL A 218 21.77 -9.36 6.05
CA VAL A 218 22.79 -9.45 4.99
C VAL A 218 22.91 -10.91 4.57
N PRO A 219 22.64 -11.26 3.30
CA PRO A 219 22.81 -12.63 2.85
C PRO A 219 24.24 -13.07 3.19
N GLU A 220 24.41 -14.19 3.90
CA GLU A 220 25.74 -14.77 4.04
C GLU A 220 26.33 -14.87 2.64
N GLY A 221 27.51 -14.27 2.45
CA GLY A 221 28.20 -14.33 1.18
C GLY A 221 28.35 -15.80 0.76
N PRO A 222 28.57 -16.10 -0.51
CA PRO A 222 28.65 -17.47 -1.01
C PRO A 222 29.59 -18.28 -0.12
N PRO A 223 29.23 -19.53 0.23
CA PRO A 223 29.95 -20.31 1.22
C PRO A 223 31.44 -20.31 0.89
N LYS A 224 32.23 -19.76 1.80
CA LYS A 224 33.67 -19.79 1.71
C LYS A 224 34.10 -21.27 1.72
N GLY A 225 34.47 -21.81 0.57
CA GLY A 225 35.14 -23.11 0.53
C GLY A 225 34.47 -24.21 -0.26
N GLY A 226 34.01 -23.94 -1.47
CA GLY A 226 34.02 -24.96 -2.51
C GLY A 226 35.44 -25.06 -3.06
N GLY A 227 36.29 -25.89 -2.48
CA GLY A 227 37.63 -26.14 -3.01
C GLY A 227 37.57 -26.45 -4.51
N ARG A 228 38.33 -25.72 -5.32
CA ARG A 228 38.53 -26.06 -6.73
C ARG A 228 38.89 -27.53 -6.79
N ARG A 229 38.01 -28.37 -7.32
CA ARG A 229 38.40 -29.71 -7.77
C ARG A 229 39.58 -29.53 -8.72
N PRO A 230 40.71 -30.23 -8.52
CA PRO A 230 41.80 -30.21 -9.48
C PRO A 230 41.24 -30.58 -10.86
N ARG A 231 41.54 -29.78 -11.87
CA ARG A 231 41.26 -30.14 -13.26
C ARG A 231 41.95 -31.48 -13.51
N GLY A 232 41.12 -32.51 -13.77
CA GLY A 232 41.65 -33.81 -14.17
C GLY A 232 42.57 -33.65 -15.39
N THR A 233 43.73 -34.24 -15.30
CA THR A 233 44.69 -34.36 -16.41
C THR A 233 44.00 -34.94 -17.64
N PRO A 234 44.13 -34.36 -18.83
CA PRO A 234 43.55 -34.93 -20.04
C PRO A 234 44.09 -36.37 -20.26
N ALA A 235 43.18 -37.30 -20.54
CA ALA A 235 43.55 -38.66 -20.93
C ALA A 235 44.39 -38.65 -22.23
N PRO A 236 45.39 -39.52 -22.36
CA PRO A 236 46.23 -39.58 -23.57
C PRO A 236 45.39 -40.02 -24.79
N ASP A 237 45.58 -39.28 -25.88
CA ASP A 237 44.96 -39.48 -27.19
C ASP A 237 45.37 -40.87 -27.74
N ARG A 238 44.45 -41.83 -27.71
CA ARG A 238 44.61 -43.11 -28.41
C ARG A 238 44.11 -42.97 -29.84
N ARG A 239 44.95 -42.52 -30.74
CA ARG A 239 44.76 -42.74 -32.17
C ARG A 239 45.05 -44.17 -32.53
N PRO A 240 44.16 -44.89 -33.24
CA PRO A 240 44.55 -46.16 -33.89
C PRO A 240 45.45 -45.84 -35.09
N GLN A 241 46.53 -46.50 -35.11
CA GLN A 241 47.38 -46.55 -36.31
C GLN A 241 46.68 -47.39 -37.35
N ARG A 242 46.34 -46.77 -38.45
CA ARG A 242 46.46 -47.19 -39.84
C ARG A 242 46.24 -46.03 -40.74
#